data_6b23e6e3a7b75c904d869ababdf9bbcf
#
_entry.id   6b23e6e3a7b75c904d869ababdf9bbcf
#
_cell.length_a   1.000
_cell.length_b   1.000
_cell.length_c   1.000
_cell.angle_alpha   90.00
_cell.angle_beta   90.00
_cell.angle_gamma   90.00
#
_symmetry.space_group_name_H-M   'P 1'
#
loop_
_entity.id
_entity.type
_entity.pdbx_description
1 polymer ?
#
loop_
_entity_poly.entity_id
_entity_poly.type
_entity_poly.pdbx_seq_one_letter_code
_entity_poly.pdbx_strand_id
1 'polypeptide(L)'
;MPTVDASVGGDFGRIMAWADKYRRLQVRTNADTPHDAAKARELGAQGIGLCRTEHMFFESDRIAAIREMICSDTVEQREKALAKLLPMQQGDFEGIYEAMEGCPVTIRFLDPPLHEFVPTEEADIEKLAEDLGKSVADIKNIIASLHEFNPMMGHRGCRLAVTYPEIAAMQTRAVIKAALAVKGRHADWNIVPEIMIPLTGEVKEFKFVKDVVVKTADAIIADSGVALHYEVGTMMEIPRACLTADAIAEDAEFFCFGTNDLTQMTFGFSRDDAGKFLNAYYDAKIYENDPFAKLDQNGVGRLMSMAMELGKKTRPDLHCGICGEHGGDPTSVEFCNTLGLDYVSCSPFRVPIARLAAAQAAIKQEAAKAEQAKTAEEDKAASREAAKEAAKEAAKEFAENAKEAAQVAADVLTDVAKAGIAGAKAGFAEAKKVFEETRNK
;
A
#
# COMPACT_ATOMS: atom_id res chain seq x y z
N MET A 1 -33.77 20.39 9.76
CA MET A 1 -33.83 19.05 10.35
C MET A 1 -33.00 19.09 11.63
N PRO A 2 -33.48 18.57 12.80
CA PRO A 2 -32.63 18.51 13.97
C PRO A 2 -31.47 17.54 13.70
N THR A 3 -30.25 17.96 14.01
CA THR A 3 -29.04 17.15 13.92
C THR A 3 -28.64 16.71 15.33
N VAL A 4 -28.04 15.53 15.45
CA VAL A 4 -27.46 15.00 16.68
C VAL A 4 -25.94 14.91 16.46
N ASP A 5 -25.17 15.20 17.49
CA ASP A 5 -23.72 15.02 17.42
C ASP A 5 -23.38 13.54 17.21
N ALA A 6 -22.47 13.28 16.29
CA ALA A 6 -21.95 11.95 16.05
C ALA A 6 -21.15 11.46 17.26
N SER A 7 -21.60 10.37 17.88
CA SER A 7 -20.93 9.77 19.04
C SER A 7 -20.93 8.26 18.94
N VAL A 8 -19.93 7.62 19.55
CA VAL A 8 -19.82 6.16 19.67
C VAL A 8 -20.15 5.79 21.12
N GLY A 9 -21.44 5.52 21.40
CA GLY A 9 -21.92 5.19 22.74
C GLY A 9 -22.98 4.08 22.76
N GLY A 10 -23.38 3.63 23.93
CA GLY A 10 -24.42 2.62 24.12
C GLY A 10 -24.14 1.30 23.38
N ASP A 11 -25.17 0.75 22.72
CA ASP A 11 -25.03 -0.51 21.95
C ASP A 11 -24.15 -0.35 20.73
N PHE A 12 -24.13 0.83 20.11
CA PHE A 12 -23.22 1.11 19.01
C PHE A 12 -21.76 1.05 19.46
N GLY A 13 -21.44 1.60 20.64
CA GLY A 13 -20.10 1.49 21.24
C GLY A 13 -19.69 0.04 21.50
N ARG A 14 -20.64 -0.82 21.92
CA ARG A 14 -20.38 -2.27 22.10
C ARG A 14 -20.04 -2.96 20.78
N ILE A 15 -20.76 -2.64 19.70
CA ILE A 15 -20.50 -3.17 18.37
C ILE A 15 -19.11 -2.70 17.88
N MET A 16 -18.76 -1.44 18.10
CA MET A 16 -17.45 -0.92 17.74
C MET A 16 -16.31 -1.58 18.52
N ALA A 17 -16.49 -1.86 19.80
CA ALA A 17 -15.52 -2.61 20.60
C ALA A 17 -15.34 -4.05 20.08
N TRP A 18 -16.42 -4.70 19.62
CA TRP A 18 -16.30 -6.01 18.96
C TRP A 18 -15.57 -5.90 17.61
N ALA A 19 -15.87 -4.88 16.80
CA ALA A 19 -15.16 -4.64 15.54
C ALA A 19 -13.66 -4.48 15.78
N ASP A 20 -13.25 -3.71 16.78
CA ASP A 20 -11.83 -3.52 17.11
C ASP A 20 -11.12 -4.79 17.56
N LYS A 21 -11.85 -5.74 18.15
CA LYS A 21 -11.30 -7.03 18.56
C LYS A 21 -10.95 -7.94 17.38
N TYR A 22 -11.71 -7.85 16.29
CA TYR A 22 -11.58 -8.78 15.16
C TYR A 22 -10.84 -8.19 13.96
N ARG A 23 -10.86 -6.85 13.76
CA ARG A 23 -10.17 -6.25 12.63
C ARG A 23 -8.65 -6.39 12.73
N ARG A 24 -8.02 -6.63 11.61
CA ARG A 24 -6.57 -6.60 11.44
C ARG A 24 -6.10 -5.18 11.03
N LEU A 25 -6.79 -4.58 10.06
CA LEU A 25 -6.49 -3.24 9.57
C LEU A 25 -6.62 -2.20 10.70
N GLN A 26 -5.63 -1.34 10.83
CA GLN A 26 -5.79 -0.08 11.55
C GLN A 26 -6.74 0.84 10.76
N VAL A 27 -7.50 1.65 11.47
CA VAL A 27 -8.35 2.68 10.88
C VAL A 27 -7.81 4.04 11.32
N ARG A 28 -7.21 4.74 10.38
CA ARG A 28 -6.72 6.11 10.53
C ARG A 28 -7.72 7.09 9.92
N THR A 29 -7.49 8.37 10.11
CA THR A 29 -8.32 9.45 9.56
C THR A 29 -7.55 10.35 8.62
N ASN A 30 -8.27 11.00 7.70
CA ASN A 30 -7.79 12.17 6.96
C ASN A 30 -8.23 13.40 7.76
N ALA A 31 -7.29 14.13 8.33
CA ALA A 31 -7.57 15.31 9.14
C ALA A 31 -6.44 16.34 8.98
N ASP A 32 -6.85 17.59 8.73
CA ASP A 32 -5.95 18.69 8.41
C ASP A 32 -5.95 19.77 9.52
N THR A 33 -6.82 19.61 10.54
CA THR A 33 -6.94 20.51 11.68
C THR A 33 -6.93 19.74 13.00
N PRO A 34 -6.51 20.37 14.10
CA PRO A 34 -6.61 19.78 15.45
C PRO A 34 -8.04 19.38 15.83
N HIS A 35 -9.03 20.16 15.40
CA HIS A 35 -10.45 19.88 15.65
C HIS A 35 -10.90 18.58 15.00
N ASP A 36 -10.58 18.38 13.71
CA ASP A 36 -10.95 17.17 12.99
C ASP A 36 -10.20 15.94 13.52
N ALA A 37 -8.92 16.13 13.89
CA ALA A 37 -8.10 15.10 14.53
C ALA A 37 -8.72 14.64 15.85
N ALA A 38 -9.12 15.57 16.73
CA ALA A 38 -9.79 15.26 17.99
C ALA A 38 -11.13 14.55 17.77
N LYS A 39 -11.94 15.02 16.80
CA LYS A 39 -13.20 14.38 16.47
C LYS A 39 -13.02 12.94 15.96
N ALA A 40 -12.03 12.73 15.13
CA ALA A 40 -11.72 11.38 14.64
C ALA A 40 -11.24 10.45 15.76
N ARG A 41 -10.46 10.95 16.73
CA ARG A 41 -10.07 10.20 17.92
C ARG A 41 -11.28 9.78 18.75
N GLU A 42 -12.25 10.67 18.99
CA GLU A 42 -13.52 10.34 19.65
C GLU A 42 -14.27 9.21 18.92
N LEU A 43 -14.22 9.18 17.59
CA LEU A 43 -14.83 8.16 16.76
C LEU A 43 -13.99 6.87 16.65
N GLY A 44 -12.79 6.85 17.25
CA GLY A 44 -11.94 5.68 17.40
C GLY A 44 -10.84 5.55 16.32
N ALA A 45 -10.43 6.65 15.69
CA ALA A 45 -9.28 6.66 14.80
C ALA A 45 -7.97 6.35 15.57
N GLN A 46 -7.09 5.58 14.96
CA GLN A 46 -5.82 5.12 15.52
C GLN A 46 -4.60 5.87 14.96
N GLY A 47 -4.81 6.97 14.27
CA GLY A 47 -3.80 7.79 13.66
C GLY A 47 -4.38 8.68 12.58
N ILE A 48 -3.52 9.49 11.99
CA ILE A 48 -3.79 10.22 10.75
C ILE A 48 -3.03 9.54 9.62
N GLY A 49 -3.76 9.12 8.57
CA GLY A 49 -3.15 8.57 7.36
C GLY A 49 -2.94 9.60 6.26
N LEU A 50 -3.54 10.77 6.40
CA LEU A 50 -3.33 11.92 5.53
C LEU A 50 -3.64 13.22 6.25
N CYS A 51 -2.62 14.05 6.41
CA CYS A 51 -2.75 15.47 6.70
C CYS A 51 -2.30 16.25 5.46
N ARG A 52 -3.23 17.03 4.86
CA ARG A 52 -2.98 17.85 3.67
C ARG A 52 -2.53 19.23 4.10
N THR A 53 -1.26 19.54 3.88
CA THR A 53 -0.67 20.81 4.33
C THR A 53 -1.14 22.04 3.56
N GLU A 54 -1.63 21.85 2.33
CA GLU A 54 -2.20 22.94 1.52
C GLU A 54 -3.42 23.59 2.17
N HIS A 55 -4.26 22.84 2.87
CA HIS A 55 -5.45 23.38 3.51
C HIS A 55 -5.10 24.40 4.60
N MET A 56 -3.93 24.24 5.23
CA MET A 56 -3.43 25.17 6.23
C MET A 56 -3.07 26.54 5.62
N PHE A 57 -2.77 26.61 4.32
CA PHE A 57 -2.28 27.83 3.66
C PHE A 57 -3.39 28.73 3.12
N PHE A 58 -4.63 28.25 3.03
CA PHE A 58 -5.77 29.06 2.58
C PHE A 58 -6.35 29.97 3.68
N GLU A 59 -5.90 29.83 4.91
CA GLU A 59 -6.33 30.71 6.01
C GLU A 59 -5.93 32.17 5.72
N SER A 60 -6.80 33.11 6.09
CA SER A 60 -6.68 34.51 5.71
C SER A 60 -5.40 35.20 6.18
N ASP A 61 -4.84 34.76 7.31
CA ASP A 61 -3.58 35.24 7.88
C ASP A 61 -2.33 34.64 7.24
N ARG A 62 -2.47 33.60 6.43
CA ARG A 62 -1.37 32.82 5.82
C ARG A 62 -1.26 33.00 4.33
N ILE A 63 -2.38 33.20 3.64
CA ILE A 63 -2.42 33.29 2.18
C ILE A 63 -1.52 34.42 1.65
N ALA A 64 -1.37 35.50 2.39
CA ALA A 64 -0.48 36.61 2.02
C ALA A 64 0.98 36.16 1.96
N ALA A 65 1.45 35.37 2.93
CA ALA A 65 2.82 34.87 2.97
C ALA A 65 3.09 33.80 1.89
N ILE A 66 2.10 32.96 1.56
CA ILE A 66 2.20 32.03 0.42
C ILE A 66 2.32 32.80 -0.91
N ARG A 67 1.49 33.81 -1.11
CA ARG A 67 1.54 34.66 -2.31
C ARG A 67 2.87 35.42 -2.42
N GLU A 68 3.41 35.91 -1.30
CA GLU A 68 4.75 36.50 -1.24
C GLU A 68 5.82 35.47 -1.65
N MET A 69 5.76 34.28 -1.15
CA MET A 69 6.67 33.18 -1.53
C MET A 69 6.59 32.87 -3.03
N ILE A 70 5.38 32.74 -3.58
CA ILE A 70 5.14 32.46 -5.00
C ILE A 70 5.66 33.58 -5.90
N CYS A 71 5.48 34.85 -5.49
CA CYS A 71 5.90 36.03 -6.23
C CYS A 71 7.36 36.44 -5.98
N SER A 72 8.13 35.66 -5.24
CA SER A 72 9.54 35.91 -4.96
C SER A 72 10.44 35.58 -6.17
N ASP A 73 11.39 36.45 -6.44
CA ASP A 73 12.31 36.31 -7.57
C ASP A 73 13.58 35.51 -7.22
N THR A 74 13.96 35.49 -5.92
CA THR A 74 15.18 34.81 -5.44
C THR A 74 14.87 33.81 -4.30
N VAL A 75 15.82 32.89 -4.07
CA VAL A 75 15.72 31.91 -2.95
C VAL A 75 15.63 32.64 -1.61
N GLU A 76 16.43 33.70 -1.39
CA GLU A 76 16.46 34.46 -0.14
C GLU A 76 15.11 35.14 0.14
N GLN A 77 14.44 35.63 -0.91
CA GLN A 77 13.09 36.20 -0.76
C GLN A 77 12.08 35.12 -0.43
N ARG A 78 12.13 33.94 -1.09
CA ARG A 78 11.26 32.82 -0.76
C ARG A 78 11.47 32.34 0.68
N GLU A 79 12.71 32.21 1.12
CA GLU A 79 13.04 31.82 2.50
C GLU A 79 12.49 32.80 3.51
N LYS A 80 12.50 34.11 3.23
CA LYS A 80 11.89 35.12 4.11
C LYS A 80 10.38 34.96 4.21
N ALA A 81 9.69 34.69 3.12
CA ALA A 81 8.27 34.43 3.11
C ALA A 81 7.93 33.12 3.85
N LEU A 82 8.69 32.06 3.60
CA LEU A 82 8.56 30.78 4.27
C LEU A 82 8.82 30.87 5.79
N ALA A 83 9.73 31.75 6.22
CA ALA A 83 10.00 32.00 7.64
C ALA A 83 8.78 32.57 8.38
N LYS A 84 7.85 33.26 7.69
CA LYS A 84 6.59 33.73 8.26
C LYS A 84 5.59 32.58 8.45
N LEU A 85 5.60 31.61 7.56
CA LEU A 85 4.71 30.43 7.57
C LEU A 85 5.14 29.37 8.59
N LEU A 86 6.44 29.24 8.81
CA LEU A 86 7.01 28.21 9.68
C LEU A 86 6.35 28.15 11.08
N PRO A 87 6.26 29.25 11.86
CA PRO A 87 5.65 29.18 13.20
C PRO A 87 4.15 28.87 13.15
N MET A 88 3.44 29.27 12.09
CA MET A 88 2.02 29.02 11.93
C MET A 88 1.79 27.52 11.70
N GLN A 89 2.49 26.94 10.73
CA GLN A 89 2.36 25.52 10.40
C GLN A 89 2.90 24.63 11.52
N GLN A 90 3.95 25.04 12.23
CA GLN A 90 4.41 24.35 13.43
C GLN A 90 3.31 24.29 14.49
N GLY A 91 2.61 25.39 14.73
CA GLY A 91 1.50 25.43 15.68
C GLY A 91 0.35 24.50 15.32
N ASP A 92 0.03 24.39 14.02
CA ASP A 92 -1.00 23.44 13.54
C ASP A 92 -0.59 21.99 13.82
N PHE A 93 0.65 21.64 13.51
CA PHE A 93 1.15 20.28 13.77
C PHE A 93 1.25 19.99 15.26
N GLU A 94 1.63 20.96 16.10
CA GLU A 94 1.58 20.78 17.56
C GLU A 94 0.16 20.44 18.02
N GLY A 95 -0.85 21.18 17.56
CA GLY A 95 -2.25 20.92 17.89
C GLY A 95 -2.73 19.55 17.39
N ILE A 96 -2.29 19.12 16.20
CA ILE A 96 -2.60 17.79 15.64
C ILE A 96 -1.96 16.69 16.46
N TYR A 97 -0.67 16.79 16.81
CA TYR A 97 0.00 15.80 17.66
C TYR A 97 -0.62 15.70 19.05
N GLU A 98 -1.01 16.85 19.66
CA GLU A 98 -1.73 16.86 20.93
C GLU A 98 -3.07 16.11 20.81
N ALA A 99 -3.86 16.38 19.77
CA ALA A 99 -5.15 15.70 19.55
C ALA A 99 -4.99 14.21 19.30
N MET A 100 -3.86 13.78 18.73
CA MET A 100 -3.60 12.38 18.39
C MET A 100 -2.98 11.56 19.52
N GLU A 101 -2.52 12.19 20.62
CA GLU A 101 -2.08 11.51 21.84
C GLU A 101 -1.05 10.39 21.60
N GLY A 102 -0.01 10.65 20.79
CA GLY A 102 1.03 9.67 20.46
C GLY A 102 0.67 8.65 19.38
N CYS A 103 -0.52 8.74 18.76
CA CYS A 103 -0.82 7.98 17.57
C CYS A 103 -0.04 8.49 16.36
N PRO A 104 0.27 7.64 15.35
CA PRO A 104 1.02 8.03 14.16
C PRO A 104 0.29 9.10 13.34
N VAL A 105 1.05 10.03 12.78
CA VAL A 105 0.54 11.14 11.95
C VAL A 105 1.32 11.21 10.66
N THR A 106 0.67 10.89 9.54
CA THR A 106 1.23 11.01 8.20
C THR A 106 0.93 12.40 7.64
N ILE A 107 1.97 13.18 7.41
CA ILE A 107 1.91 14.55 6.91
C ILE A 107 2.39 14.58 5.46
N ARG A 108 1.50 14.93 4.56
CA ARG A 108 1.83 15.10 3.14
C ARG A 108 2.36 16.50 2.88
N PHE A 109 3.50 16.59 2.21
CA PHE A 109 4.02 17.86 1.73
C PHE A 109 3.10 18.53 0.72
N LEU A 110 3.30 19.82 0.50
CA LEU A 110 2.53 20.63 -0.42
C LEU A 110 2.38 19.94 -1.78
N ASP A 111 1.12 19.68 -2.16
CA ASP A 111 0.80 18.91 -3.36
C ASP A 111 0.24 19.75 -4.50
N PRO A 112 -0.73 20.68 -4.31
CA PRO A 112 -1.33 21.39 -5.43
C PRO A 112 -0.34 22.35 -6.11
N PRO A 113 -0.59 22.66 -7.40
CA PRO A 113 0.20 23.64 -8.12
C PRO A 113 0.01 25.06 -7.58
N LEU A 114 1.04 25.89 -7.71
CA LEU A 114 1.09 27.21 -7.09
C LEU A 114 0.01 28.19 -7.58
N HIS A 115 -0.53 27.98 -8.79
CA HIS A 115 -1.58 28.86 -9.32
C HIS A 115 -2.88 28.81 -8.51
N GLU A 116 -3.12 27.76 -7.71
CA GLU A 116 -4.30 27.67 -6.85
C GLU A 116 -4.29 28.69 -5.70
N PHE A 117 -3.13 29.20 -5.33
CA PHE A 117 -2.99 30.15 -4.23
C PHE A 117 -3.01 31.63 -4.67
N VAL A 118 -2.86 31.93 -5.95
CA VAL A 118 -2.81 33.30 -6.44
C VAL A 118 -4.20 33.81 -6.77
N PRO A 119 -4.44 35.15 -6.64
CA PRO A 119 -5.74 35.72 -6.90
C PRO A 119 -6.09 35.72 -8.39
N THR A 120 -7.39 35.63 -8.69
CA THR A 120 -7.95 35.73 -10.03
C THR A 120 -8.66 37.07 -10.29
N GLU A 121 -9.15 37.72 -9.22
CA GLU A 121 -9.89 38.97 -9.32
C GLU A 121 -8.93 40.17 -9.41
N GLU A 122 -9.26 41.15 -10.28
CA GLU A 122 -8.42 42.32 -10.54
C GLU A 122 -8.09 43.12 -9.27
N ALA A 123 -9.08 43.34 -8.41
CA ALA A 123 -8.89 44.09 -7.16
C ALA A 123 -7.92 43.39 -6.20
N ASP A 124 -7.93 42.06 -6.15
CA ASP A 124 -7.02 41.27 -5.32
C ASP A 124 -5.62 41.24 -5.89
N ILE A 125 -5.50 41.28 -7.23
CA ILE A 125 -4.20 41.39 -7.94
C ILE A 125 -3.57 42.76 -7.68
N GLU A 126 -4.35 43.85 -7.77
CA GLU A 126 -3.90 45.20 -7.47
C GLU A 126 -3.42 45.32 -6.01
N LYS A 127 -4.18 44.77 -5.07
CA LYS A 127 -3.81 44.72 -3.66
C LYS A 127 -2.52 43.92 -3.44
N LEU A 128 -2.38 42.74 -4.07
CA LEU A 128 -1.16 41.94 -3.96
C LEU A 128 0.06 42.70 -4.53
N ALA A 129 -0.12 43.42 -5.63
CA ALA A 129 0.94 44.24 -6.21
C ALA A 129 1.39 45.37 -5.23
N GLU A 130 0.44 46.06 -4.59
CA GLU A 130 0.72 47.06 -3.56
C GLU A 130 1.46 46.44 -2.36
N ASP A 131 0.93 45.32 -1.81
CA ASP A 131 1.50 44.64 -0.64
C ASP A 131 2.95 44.16 -0.88
N LEU A 132 3.28 43.74 -2.12
CA LEU A 132 4.61 43.28 -2.50
C LEU A 132 5.53 44.34 -3.09
N GLY A 133 5.04 45.56 -3.31
CA GLY A 133 5.78 46.64 -3.94
C GLY A 133 6.19 46.32 -5.41
N LYS A 134 5.39 45.48 -6.11
CA LYS A 134 5.57 45.14 -7.51
C LYS A 134 4.53 45.85 -8.38
N SER A 135 4.78 45.93 -9.69
CA SER A 135 3.75 46.44 -10.59
C SER A 135 2.63 45.42 -10.78
N VAL A 136 1.41 45.90 -11.03
CA VAL A 136 0.26 45.03 -11.39
C VAL A 136 0.58 44.15 -12.61
N ALA A 137 1.34 44.73 -13.57
CA ALA A 137 1.78 43.99 -14.77
C ALA A 137 2.72 42.82 -14.41
N ASP A 138 3.64 43.01 -13.47
CA ASP A 138 4.54 41.96 -13.02
C ASP A 138 3.77 40.82 -12.33
N ILE A 139 2.83 41.16 -11.43
CA ILE A 139 1.98 40.14 -10.78
C ILE A 139 1.16 39.37 -11.81
N LYS A 140 0.54 40.05 -12.79
CA LYS A 140 -0.19 39.37 -13.87
C LYS A 140 0.69 38.45 -14.70
N ASN A 141 1.94 38.86 -14.99
CA ASN A 141 2.89 38.03 -15.69
C ASN A 141 3.28 36.77 -14.88
N ILE A 142 3.48 36.92 -13.58
CA ILE A 142 3.75 35.78 -12.67
C ILE A 142 2.56 34.82 -12.71
N ILE A 143 1.34 35.32 -12.48
CA ILE A 143 0.11 34.50 -12.50
C ILE A 143 -0.04 33.78 -13.85
N ALA A 144 0.16 34.49 -14.96
CA ALA A 144 0.08 33.91 -16.29
C ALA A 144 1.15 32.80 -16.51
N SER A 145 2.35 32.97 -15.95
CA SER A 145 3.41 31.96 -16.05
C SER A 145 3.15 30.67 -15.26
N LEU A 146 2.29 30.76 -14.23
CA LEU A 146 1.87 29.62 -13.42
C LEU A 146 0.69 28.86 -14.03
N HIS A 147 0.04 29.41 -15.05
CA HIS A 147 -1.11 28.78 -15.68
C HIS A 147 -0.69 27.49 -16.40
N GLU A 148 -1.34 26.40 -16.10
CA GLU A 148 -1.12 25.09 -16.70
C GLU A 148 -2.36 24.61 -17.45
N PHE A 149 -2.15 23.97 -18.63
CA PHE A 149 -3.25 23.38 -19.40
C PHE A 149 -3.86 22.16 -18.71
N ASN A 150 -3.04 21.42 -17.98
CA ASN A 150 -3.46 20.25 -17.20
C ASN A 150 -2.76 20.27 -15.83
N PRO A 151 -3.34 20.97 -14.83
CA PRO A 151 -2.76 21.09 -13.50
C PRO A 151 -2.52 19.76 -12.79
N MET A 152 -3.36 18.74 -13.05
CA MET A 152 -3.21 17.41 -12.44
C MET A 152 -1.90 16.72 -12.80
N MET A 153 -1.38 17.00 -14.00
CA MET A 153 -0.12 16.46 -14.52
C MET A 153 1.02 17.50 -14.53
N GLY A 154 0.82 18.64 -13.89
CA GLY A 154 1.68 19.80 -13.97
C GLY A 154 2.76 19.89 -12.89
N HIS A 155 3.12 21.12 -12.58
CA HIS A 155 4.16 21.46 -11.62
C HIS A 155 3.63 21.48 -10.20
N ARG A 156 3.49 20.31 -9.60
CA ARG A 156 2.94 20.07 -8.26
C ARG A 156 3.72 18.95 -7.53
N GLY A 157 3.42 18.74 -6.26
CA GLY A 157 3.93 17.64 -5.47
C GLY A 157 5.46 17.57 -5.40
N CYS A 158 6.04 16.39 -5.60
CA CYS A 158 7.50 16.24 -5.58
C CYS A 158 8.21 17.07 -6.64
N ARG A 159 7.56 17.34 -7.79
CA ARG A 159 8.14 18.20 -8.84
C ARG A 159 8.34 19.62 -8.34
N LEU A 160 7.39 20.13 -7.57
CA LEU A 160 7.50 21.42 -6.91
C LEU A 160 8.62 21.40 -5.86
N ALA A 161 8.71 20.34 -5.03
CA ALA A 161 9.75 20.17 -4.03
C ALA A 161 11.15 20.01 -4.63
N VAL A 162 11.28 19.50 -5.86
CA VAL A 162 12.56 19.46 -6.60
C VAL A 162 12.96 20.85 -7.09
N THR A 163 11.99 21.63 -7.59
CA THR A 163 12.25 22.98 -8.12
C THR A 163 12.49 24.01 -7.01
N TYR A 164 11.76 23.89 -5.90
CA TYR A 164 11.81 24.79 -4.75
C TYR A 164 12.04 24.00 -3.44
N PRO A 165 13.24 23.42 -3.25
CA PRO A 165 13.52 22.54 -2.09
C PRO A 165 13.42 23.25 -0.75
N GLU A 166 13.49 24.57 -0.73
CA GLU A 166 13.27 25.39 0.49
C GLU A 166 11.86 25.22 1.06
N ILE A 167 10.85 24.92 0.25
CA ILE A 167 9.49 24.63 0.70
C ILE A 167 9.48 23.32 1.51
N ALA A 168 10.07 22.25 0.96
CA ALA A 168 10.19 20.97 1.66
C ALA A 168 11.02 21.10 2.95
N ALA A 169 12.09 21.88 2.93
CA ALA A 169 12.91 22.16 4.11
C ALA A 169 12.10 22.92 5.19
N MET A 170 11.29 23.90 4.82
CA MET A 170 10.42 24.64 5.76
C MET A 170 9.38 23.70 6.38
N GLN A 171 8.67 22.91 5.58
CA GLN A 171 7.68 21.96 6.08
C GLN A 171 8.30 20.92 7.00
N THR A 172 9.49 20.40 6.66
CA THR A 172 10.24 19.50 7.55
C THR A 172 10.56 20.16 8.89
N ARG A 173 11.00 21.43 8.88
CA ARG A 173 11.26 22.19 10.12
C ARG A 173 10.01 22.30 10.97
N ALA A 174 8.85 22.62 10.37
CA ALA A 174 7.58 22.74 11.07
C ALA A 174 7.18 21.40 11.73
N VAL A 175 7.23 20.30 10.98
CA VAL A 175 6.88 18.95 11.45
C VAL A 175 7.76 18.51 12.60
N ILE A 176 9.08 18.57 12.43
CA ILE A 176 10.04 18.07 13.44
C ILE A 176 10.03 18.93 14.70
N LYS A 177 9.97 20.27 14.57
CA LYS A 177 9.89 21.15 15.73
C LYS A 177 8.60 20.96 16.52
N ALA A 178 7.46 20.78 15.84
CA ALA A 178 6.20 20.47 16.49
C ALA A 178 6.26 19.14 17.26
N ALA A 179 6.78 18.10 16.63
CA ALA A 179 6.94 16.79 17.27
C ALA A 179 7.85 16.85 18.50
N LEU A 180 8.98 17.56 18.44
CA LEU A 180 9.88 17.76 19.55
C LEU A 180 9.23 18.57 20.69
N ALA A 181 8.47 19.62 20.36
CA ALA A 181 7.76 20.44 21.35
C ALA A 181 6.70 19.61 22.10
N VAL A 182 5.90 18.83 21.37
CA VAL A 182 4.88 17.96 22.00
C VAL A 182 5.54 16.83 22.79
N LYS A 183 6.59 16.21 22.29
CA LYS A 183 7.35 15.21 23.04
C LYS A 183 7.97 15.76 24.33
N GLY A 184 8.37 17.02 24.33
CA GLY A 184 8.84 17.70 25.55
C GLY A 184 7.74 17.88 26.60
N ARG A 185 6.48 18.02 26.19
CA ARG A 185 5.30 18.13 27.09
C ARG A 185 4.79 16.74 27.53
N HIS A 186 4.91 15.74 26.68
CA HIS A 186 4.37 14.39 26.86
C HIS A 186 5.46 13.33 26.58
N ALA A 187 6.38 13.17 27.51
CA ALA A 187 7.56 12.31 27.36
C ALA A 187 7.23 10.81 27.21
N ASP A 188 6.06 10.40 27.67
CA ASP A 188 5.53 9.02 27.57
C ASP A 188 4.83 8.73 26.24
N TRP A 189 4.56 9.74 25.41
CA TRP A 189 3.95 9.53 24.11
C TRP A 189 4.97 9.08 23.05
N ASN A 190 4.57 8.08 22.27
CA ASN A 190 5.37 7.63 21.13
C ASN A 190 5.03 8.46 19.88
N ILE A 191 5.63 9.65 19.77
CA ILE A 191 5.42 10.53 18.63
C ILE A 191 6.36 10.11 17.51
N VAL A 192 5.80 9.68 16.39
CA VAL A 192 6.51 9.32 15.17
C VAL A 192 5.93 10.13 14.01
N PRO A 193 6.60 11.21 13.57
CA PRO A 193 6.24 11.91 12.35
C PRO A 193 6.46 11.02 11.12
N GLU A 194 5.41 10.81 10.34
CA GLU A 194 5.47 10.14 9.04
C GLU A 194 5.39 11.22 7.94
N ILE A 195 6.52 11.54 7.30
CA ILE A 195 6.61 12.57 6.25
C ILE A 195 6.38 11.91 4.89
N MET A 196 5.34 12.33 4.20
CA MET A 196 4.91 11.76 2.93
C MET A 196 5.18 12.69 1.76
N ILE A 197 5.99 12.23 0.80
CA ILE A 197 6.31 12.93 -0.44
C ILE A 197 5.25 12.55 -1.47
N PRO A 198 4.43 13.52 -1.98
CA PRO A 198 3.38 13.23 -2.96
C PRO A 198 3.93 13.15 -4.39
N LEU A 199 3.15 12.53 -5.28
CA LEU A 199 3.31 12.55 -6.74
C LEU A 199 4.64 11.96 -7.25
N THR A 200 5.26 11.07 -6.50
CA THR A 200 6.52 10.42 -6.90
C THR A 200 6.28 9.49 -8.09
N GLY A 201 6.99 9.73 -9.19
CA GLY A 201 6.97 8.88 -10.39
C GLY A 201 8.32 8.22 -10.70
N GLU A 202 9.39 8.74 -10.14
CA GLU A 202 10.78 8.27 -10.33
C GLU A 202 11.50 8.20 -8.98
N VAL A 203 12.26 7.14 -8.74
CA VAL A 203 13.01 6.97 -7.49
C VAL A 203 13.98 8.12 -7.20
N LYS A 204 14.54 8.72 -8.23
CA LYS A 204 15.47 9.85 -8.08
C LYS A 204 14.78 11.14 -7.59
N GLU A 205 13.52 11.34 -7.96
CA GLU A 205 12.71 12.44 -7.40
C GLU A 205 12.52 12.25 -5.90
N PHE A 206 12.16 11.03 -5.51
CA PHE A 206 11.99 10.67 -4.10
C PHE A 206 13.29 10.87 -3.31
N LYS A 207 14.41 10.33 -3.80
CA LYS A 207 15.74 10.48 -3.17
C LYS A 207 16.12 11.94 -2.98
N PHE A 208 15.94 12.75 -4.01
CA PHE A 208 16.28 14.17 -3.95
C PHE A 208 15.52 14.89 -2.83
N VAL A 209 14.20 14.70 -2.76
CA VAL A 209 13.38 15.34 -1.73
C VAL A 209 13.64 14.74 -0.36
N LYS A 210 13.81 13.41 -0.25
CA LYS A 210 14.19 12.73 0.99
C LYS A 210 15.51 13.25 1.55
N ASP A 211 16.50 13.51 0.73
CA ASP A 211 17.80 14.06 1.16
C ASP A 211 17.63 15.45 1.80
N VAL A 212 16.75 16.30 1.27
CA VAL A 212 16.40 17.59 1.87
C VAL A 212 15.71 17.39 3.23
N VAL A 213 14.78 16.46 3.31
CA VAL A 213 14.07 16.12 4.56
C VAL A 213 15.03 15.63 5.62
N VAL A 214 15.82 14.60 5.32
CA VAL A 214 16.76 13.96 6.28
C VAL A 214 17.77 14.98 6.76
N LYS A 215 18.42 15.71 5.86
CA LYS A 215 19.39 16.74 6.24
C LYS A 215 18.79 17.80 7.17
N THR A 216 17.55 18.19 6.92
CA THR A 216 16.87 19.23 7.72
C THR A 216 16.44 18.66 9.08
N ALA A 217 15.82 17.48 9.09
CA ALA A 217 15.33 16.83 10.30
C ALA A 217 16.45 16.46 11.26
N ASP A 218 17.50 15.80 10.76
CA ASP A 218 18.62 15.34 11.57
C ASP A 218 19.38 16.50 12.23
N ALA A 219 19.55 17.64 11.52
CA ALA A 219 20.14 18.83 12.10
C ALA A 219 19.32 19.36 13.30
N ILE A 220 17.98 19.46 13.14
CA ILE A 220 17.09 19.95 14.21
C ILE A 220 17.07 18.98 15.40
N ILE A 221 17.00 17.69 15.15
CA ILE A 221 16.99 16.66 16.19
C ILE A 221 18.31 16.70 16.96
N ALA A 222 19.44 16.78 16.27
CA ALA A 222 20.76 16.90 16.90
C ALA A 222 20.88 18.16 17.77
N ASP A 223 20.45 19.31 17.27
CA ASP A 223 20.47 20.58 18.01
C ASP A 223 19.55 20.54 19.25
N SER A 224 18.46 19.78 19.20
CA SER A 224 17.51 19.67 20.33
C SER A 224 18.06 18.80 21.49
N GLY A 225 18.98 17.90 21.22
CA GLY A 225 19.45 16.88 22.16
C GLY A 225 18.40 15.83 22.55
N VAL A 226 17.23 15.83 21.92
CA VAL A 226 16.12 14.90 22.19
C VAL A 226 16.05 13.84 21.07
N ALA A 227 16.07 12.56 21.42
CA ALA A 227 15.90 11.50 20.45
C ALA A 227 14.47 11.49 19.91
N LEU A 228 14.31 11.65 18.60
CA LEU A 228 13.05 11.57 17.88
C LEU A 228 13.23 10.64 16.67
N HIS A 229 12.39 9.62 16.58
CA HIS A 229 12.27 8.80 15.36
C HIS A 229 11.24 9.43 14.43
N TYR A 230 11.54 9.46 13.15
CA TYR A 230 10.62 9.88 12.08
C TYR A 230 10.79 8.96 10.89
N GLU A 231 9.79 8.92 10.01
CA GLU A 231 9.81 8.11 8.81
C GLU A 231 9.55 8.98 7.57
N VAL A 232 10.19 8.63 6.46
CA VAL A 232 9.98 9.29 5.16
C VAL A 232 9.50 8.26 4.15
N GLY A 233 8.28 8.46 3.68
CA GLY A 233 7.64 7.60 2.69
C GLY A 233 7.02 8.39 1.55
N THR A 234 6.29 7.71 0.70
CA THR A 234 5.71 8.33 -0.48
C THR A 234 4.25 7.98 -0.70
N MET A 235 3.53 8.86 -1.37
CA MET A 235 2.20 8.57 -1.90
C MET A 235 2.34 7.79 -3.21
N MET A 236 1.76 6.60 -3.23
CA MET A 236 1.69 5.73 -4.41
C MET A 236 0.43 6.08 -5.21
N GLU A 237 0.55 7.03 -6.12
CA GLU A 237 -0.58 7.61 -6.84
C GLU A 237 -0.33 7.76 -8.34
N ILE A 238 0.89 7.45 -8.80
CA ILE A 238 1.26 7.42 -10.21
C ILE A 238 1.41 5.95 -10.64
N PRO A 239 0.78 5.50 -11.74
CA PRO A 239 0.89 4.12 -12.21
C PRO A 239 2.34 3.66 -12.38
N ARG A 240 3.25 4.54 -12.87
CA ARG A 240 4.67 4.22 -12.99
C ARG A 240 5.31 3.89 -11.64
N ALA A 241 4.95 4.60 -10.57
CA ALA A 241 5.46 4.32 -9.23
C ALA A 241 5.07 2.90 -8.76
N CYS A 242 3.84 2.47 -9.04
CA CYS A 242 3.40 1.11 -8.73
C CYS A 242 4.20 0.05 -9.48
N LEU A 243 4.58 0.32 -10.74
CA LEU A 243 5.37 -0.59 -11.57
C LEU A 243 6.85 -0.65 -11.17
N THR A 244 7.37 0.34 -10.46
CA THR A 244 8.77 0.45 -10.03
C THR A 244 8.88 0.56 -8.49
N ALA A 245 7.92 -0.03 -7.80
CA ALA A 245 7.79 0.06 -6.34
C ALA A 245 8.95 -0.61 -5.60
N ASP A 246 9.60 -1.61 -6.20
CA ASP A 246 10.82 -2.23 -5.68
C ASP A 246 11.96 -1.21 -5.52
N ALA A 247 12.22 -0.42 -6.56
CA ALA A 247 13.26 0.61 -6.54
C ALA A 247 12.94 1.74 -5.54
N ILE A 248 11.66 2.12 -5.42
CA ILE A 248 11.23 3.16 -4.46
C ILE A 248 11.34 2.65 -3.02
N ALA A 249 11.01 1.37 -2.77
CA ALA A 249 11.08 0.76 -1.46
C ALA A 249 12.51 0.59 -0.90
N GLU A 250 13.54 0.71 -1.74
CA GLU A 250 14.93 0.77 -1.24
C GLU A 250 15.12 1.95 -0.26
N ASP A 251 14.45 3.06 -0.54
CA ASP A 251 14.59 4.31 0.21
C ASP A 251 13.35 4.70 1.01
N ALA A 252 12.14 4.40 0.53
CA ALA A 252 10.90 4.73 1.21
C ALA A 252 10.65 3.78 2.39
N GLU A 253 10.26 4.34 3.54
CA GLU A 253 9.97 3.60 4.77
C GLU A 253 8.53 3.19 4.87
N PHE A 254 7.63 3.86 4.12
CA PHE A 254 6.22 3.48 3.98
C PHE A 254 5.67 3.89 2.62
N PHE A 255 4.57 3.22 2.24
CA PHE A 255 3.74 3.58 1.10
C PHE A 255 2.33 3.95 1.54
N CYS A 256 1.76 5.00 0.96
CA CYS A 256 0.36 5.34 1.11
C CYS A 256 -0.29 5.48 -0.27
N PHE A 257 -1.27 4.66 -0.58
CA PHE A 257 -1.96 4.73 -1.86
C PHE A 257 -2.90 5.94 -1.92
N GLY A 258 -2.57 6.90 -2.79
CA GLY A 258 -3.40 8.05 -3.16
C GLY A 258 -4.34 7.66 -4.30
N THR A 259 -5.40 6.92 -3.98
CA THR A 259 -6.23 6.25 -5.00
C THR A 259 -7.08 7.20 -5.83
N ASN A 260 -7.26 8.47 -5.44
CA ASN A 260 -7.92 9.45 -6.28
C ASN A 260 -7.09 9.72 -7.55
N ASP A 261 -5.83 10.11 -7.38
CA ASP A 261 -4.90 10.36 -8.50
C ASP A 261 -4.54 9.07 -9.23
N LEU A 262 -4.33 7.97 -8.52
CA LEU A 262 -4.06 6.67 -9.15
C LEU A 262 -5.22 6.23 -10.05
N THR A 263 -6.47 6.47 -9.64
CA THR A 263 -7.66 6.20 -10.47
C THR A 263 -7.69 7.10 -11.69
N GLN A 264 -7.50 8.42 -11.52
CA GLN A 264 -7.48 9.37 -12.64
C GLN A 264 -6.46 8.98 -13.70
N MET A 265 -5.24 8.68 -13.29
CA MET A 265 -4.16 8.35 -14.21
C MET A 265 -4.29 6.96 -14.83
N THR A 266 -4.92 6.02 -14.14
CA THR A 266 -5.17 4.66 -14.66
C THR A 266 -6.29 4.67 -15.68
N PHE A 267 -7.39 5.38 -15.42
CA PHE A 267 -8.49 5.54 -16.37
C PHE A 267 -8.22 6.57 -17.46
N GLY A 268 -7.30 7.50 -17.24
CA GLY A 268 -6.92 8.53 -18.22
C GLY A 268 -7.93 9.66 -18.33
N PHE A 269 -8.68 9.98 -17.27
CA PHE A 269 -9.59 11.14 -17.22
C PHE A 269 -9.54 11.84 -15.85
N SER A 270 -9.81 13.14 -15.87
CA SER A 270 -9.85 13.96 -14.66
C SER A 270 -11.14 13.72 -13.88
N ARG A 271 -11.02 13.62 -12.54
CA ARG A 271 -12.15 13.57 -11.61
C ARG A 271 -13.07 14.78 -11.77
N ASP A 272 -12.49 15.97 -11.97
CA ASP A 272 -13.24 17.22 -12.06
C ASP A 272 -14.02 17.34 -13.37
N ASP A 273 -13.51 16.74 -14.46
CA ASP A 273 -14.14 16.74 -15.77
C ASP A 273 -15.07 15.54 -16.03
N ALA A 274 -14.91 14.46 -15.29
CA ALA A 274 -15.61 13.20 -15.52
C ALA A 274 -17.14 13.32 -15.42
N GLY A 275 -17.68 14.26 -14.65
CA GLY A 275 -19.09 14.54 -14.54
C GLY A 275 -19.78 14.87 -15.88
N LYS A 276 -19.01 15.28 -16.90
CA LYS A 276 -19.52 15.60 -18.24
C LYS A 276 -19.98 14.35 -19.02
N PHE A 277 -19.45 13.17 -18.72
CA PHE A 277 -19.73 11.94 -19.46
C PHE A 277 -20.13 10.73 -18.59
N LEU A 278 -19.78 10.70 -17.30
CA LEU A 278 -20.04 9.54 -16.44
C LEU A 278 -21.50 9.14 -16.37
N ASN A 279 -22.44 10.09 -16.40
CA ASN A 279 -23.88 9.78 -16.41
C ASN A 279 -24.27 8.92 -17.61
N ALA A 280 -23.74 9.25 -18.81
CA ALA A 280 -23.99 8.45 -20.01
C ALA A 280 -23.37 7.04 -19.91
N TYR A 281 -22.24 6.89 -19.21
CA TYR A 281 -21.61 5.60 -18.97
C TYR A 281 -22.44 4.73 -18.00
N TYR A 282 -23.08 5.32 -17.00
CA TYR A 282 -23.99 4.60 -16.10
C TYR A 282 -25.26 4.17 -16.82
N ASP A 283 -25.86 5.06 -17.64
CA ASP A 283 -27.06 4.76 -18.44
C ASP A 283 -26.79 3.63 -19.44
N ALA A 284 -25.60 3.65 -20.05
CA ALA A 284 -25.15 2.60 -20.97
C ALA A 284 -24.64 1.32 -20.26
N LYS A 285 -24.63 1.29 -18.93
CA LYS A 285 -24.09 0.19 -18.09
C LYS A 285 -22.63 -0.18 -18.41
N ILE A 286 -21.82 0.81 -18.81
CA ILE A 286 -20.38 0.65 -19.01
C ILE A 286 -19.69 0.60 -17.64
N TYR A 287 -20.10 1.49 -16.73
CA TYR A 287 -19.70 1.45 -15.33
C TYR A 287 -20.92 1.16 -14.46
N GLU A 288 -20.75 0.25 -13.48
CA GLU A 288 -21.76 -0.02 -12.46
C GLU A 288 -21.71 0.97 -11.31
N ASN A 289 -20.55 1.50 -11.02
CA ASN A 289 -20.28 2.43 -9.92
C ASN A 289 -19.33 3.53 -10.37
N ASP A 290 -19.34 4.63 -9.63
CA ASP A 290 -18.37 5.69 -9.77
C ASP A 290 -16.99 5.16 -9.34
N PRO A 291 -15.97 5.16 -10.24
CA PRO A 291 -14.62 4.67 -9.92
C PRO A 291 -13.90 5.53 -8.87
N PHE A 292 -14.37 6.74 -8.58
CA PHE A 292 -13.86 7.59 -7.51
C PHE A 292 -14.53 7.33 -6.15
N ALA A 293 -15.71 6.74 -6.13
CA ALA A 293 -16.43 6.37 -4.91
C ALA A 293 -16.11 4.94 -4.47
N LYS A 294 -15.96 4.03 -5.43
CA LYS A 294 -15.67 2.60 -5.19
C LYS A 294 -14.44 2.19 -5.99
N LEU A 295 -13.48 1.57 -5.31
CA LEU A 295 -12.20 1.20 -5.91
C LEU A 295 -12.37 0.22 -7.07
N ASP A 296 -11.81 0.56 -8.22
CA ASP A 296 -11.62 -0.37 -9.33
C ASP A 296 -10.57 -1.43 -8.96
N GLN A 297 -11.04 -2.61 -8.62
CA GLN A 297 -10.16 -3.72 -8.23
C GLN A 297 -9.44 -4.36 -9.43
N ASN A 298 -9.96 -4.18 -10.66
CA ASN A 298 -9.44 -4.82 -11.86
C ASN A 298 -8.26 -4.08 -12.50
N GLY A 299 -8.23 -2.76 -12.46
CA GLY A 299 -7.16 -1.91 -12.97
C GLY A 299 -6.32 -1.35 -11.83
N VAL A 300 -6.90 -0.41 -11.07
CA VAL A 300 -6.23 0.27 -9.95
C VAL A 300 -5.78 -0.74 -8.88
N GLY A 301 -6.66 -1.67 -8.51
CA GLY A 301 -6.35 -2.71 -7.52
C GLY A 301 -5.21 -3.63 -7.96
N ARG A 302 -5.05 -3.90 -9.26
CA ARG A 302 -3.90 -4.66 -9.77
C ARG A 302 -2.60 -3.88 -9.64
N LEU A 303 -2.60 -2.57 -9.89
CA LEU A 303 -1.44 -1.72 -9.65
C LEU A 303 -1.05 -1.69 -8.17
N MET A 304 -2.05 -1.61 -7.28
CA MET A 304 -1.82 -1.70 -5.84
C MET A 304 -1.20 -3.05 -5.45
N SER A 305 -1.71 -4.17 -5.99
CA SER A 305 -1.16 -5.51 -5.76
C SER A 305 0.29 -5.61 -6.19
N MET A 306 0.62 -5.10 -7.39
CA MET A 306 1.99 -5.09 -7.89
C MET A 306 2.92 -4.27 -7.00
N ALA A 307 2.48 -3.09 -6.57
CA ALA A 307 3.26 -2.24 -5.69
C ALA A 307 3.51 -2.89 -4.32
N MET A 308 2.51 -3.58 -3.76
CA MET A 308 2.64 -4.33 -2.50
C MET A 308 3.63 -5.49 -2.64
N GLU A 309 3.53 -6.27 -3.70
CA GLU A 309 4.42 -7.40 -3.95
C GLU A 309 5.88 -6.95 -4.14
N LEU A 310 6.10 -5.98 -5.03
CA LEU A 310 7.42 -5.44 -5.33
C LEU A 310 8.02 -4.73 -4.11
N GLY A 311 7.25 -3.87 -3.45
CA GLY A 311 7.71 -3.10 -2.29
C GLY A 311 8.08 -4.00 -1.11
N LYS A 312 7.20 -4.93 -0.72
CA LYS A 312 7.47 -5.84 0.40
C LYS A 312 8.55 -6.88 0.09
N LYS A 313 8.81 -7.20 -1.16
CA LYS A 313 9.95 -8.03 -1.55
C LYS A 313 11.28 -7.33 -1.28
N THR A 314 11.36 -6.02 -1.53
CA THR A 314 12.56 -5.20 -1.28
C THR A 314 12.68 -4.86 0.20
N ARG A 315 11.59 -4.42 0.82
CA ARG A 315 11.51 -4.05 2.24
C ARG A 315 10.38 -4.83 2.92
N PRO A 316 10.67 -5.97 3.58
CA PRO A 316 9.64 -6.82 4.21
C PRO A 316 8.84 -6.13 5.31
N ASP A 317 9.42 -5.16 6.00
CA ASP A 317 8.83 -4.33 7.05
C ASP A 317 8.14 -3.05 6.54
N LEU A 318 8.10 -2.84 5.21
CA LEU A 318 7.41 -1.72 4.59
C LEU A 318 5.94 -1.68 5.03
N HIS A 319 5.53 -0.65 5.75
CA HIS A 319 4.12 -0.50 6.06
C HIS A 319 3.38 0.27 4.97
N CYS A 320 2.15 -0.13 4.72
CA CYS A 320 1.38 0.35 3.58
C CYS A 320 -0.05 0.68 3.98
N GLY A 321 -0.56 1.80 3.51
CA GLY A 321 -1.93 2.22 3.75
C GLY A 321 -2.60 2.83 2.52
N ILE A 322 -3.84 3.26 2.70
CA ILE A 322 -4.63 3.98 1.69
C ILE A 322 -5.23 5.23 2.32
N CYS A 323 -5.24 6.33 1.60
CA CYS A 323 -5.81 7.59 2.07
C CYS A 323 -6.78 8.26 1.10
N GLY A 324 -7.00 7.70 -0.09
CA GLY A 324 -8.02 8.17 -1.04
C GLY A 324 -9.45 7.98 -0.50
N GLU A 325 -10.44 8.51 -1.21
CA GLU A 325 -11.87 8.41 -0.84
C GLU A 325 -12.33 6.96 -0.60
N HIS A 326 -11.69 6.02 -1.29
CA HIS A 326 -11.96 4.57 -1.18
C HIS A 326 -11.67 4.00 0.22
N GLY A 327 -10.82 4.64 1.02
CA GLY A 327 -10.51 4.21 2.39
C GLY A 327 -11.71 4.20 3.35
N GLY A 328 -12.81 4.86 2.99
CA GLY A 328 -14.08 4.87 3.72
C GLY A 328 -15.20 4.01 3.10
N ASP A 329 -14.97 3.39 1.92
CA ASP A 329 -15.94 2.50 1.27
C ASP A 329 -15.77 1.05 1.77
N PRO A 330 -16.84 0.39 2.28
CA PRO A 330 -16.73 -0.94 2.86
C PRO A 330 -16.15 -2.02 1.93
N THR A 331 -16.49 -1.98 0.63
CA THR A 331 -16.00 -2.97 -0.33
C THR A 331 -14.53 -2.74 -0.67
N SER A 332 -14.11 -1.49 -0.72
CA SER A 332 -12.71 -1.11 -0.90
C SER A 332 -11.87 -1.46 0.34
N VAL A 333 -12.41 -1.29 1.55
CA VAL A 333 -11.78 -1.72 2.82
C VAL A 333 -11.59 -3.24 2.85
N GLU A 334 -12.58 -4.01 2.41
CA GLU A 334 -12.48 -5.48 2.29
C GLU A 334 -11.33 -5.87 1.32
N PHE A 335 -11.24 -5.21 0.18
CA PHE A 335 -10.13 -5.41 -0.76
C PHE A 335 -8.77 -5.06 -0.15
N CYS A 336 -8.66 -3.92 0.54
CA CYS A 336 -7.43 -3.50 1.23
C CYS A 336 -7.00 -4.53 2.29
N ASN A 337 -7.96 -5.12 3.01
CA ASN A 337 -7.67 -6.20 3.96
C ASN A 337 -7.11 -7.45 3.26
N THR A 338 -7.70 -7.83 2.14
CA THR A 338 -7.25 -8.98 1.34
C THR A 338 -5.87 -8.75 0.75
N LEU A 339 -5.59 -7.53 0.30
CA LEU A 339 -4.30 -7.12 -0.25
C LEU A 339 -3.18 -7.08 0.81
N GLY A 340 -3.54 -7.04 2.09
CA GLY A 340 -2.57 -7.04 3.18
C GLY A 340 -2.06 -5.65 3.56
N LEU A 341 -2.83 -4.59 3.28
CA LEU A 341 -2.50 -3.26 3.80
C LEU A 341 -2.48 -3.24 5.32
N ASP A 342 -1.72 -2.33 5.91
CA ASP A 342 -1.60 -2.18 7.35
C ASP A 342 -2.70 -1.28 7.91
N TYR A 343 -3.11 -0.26 7.15
CA TYR A 343 -4.19 0.65 7.54
C TYR A 343 -5.02 1.16 6.36
N VAL A 344 -6.24 1.60 6.68
CA VAL A 344 -7.07 2.44 5.82
C VAL A 344 -7.28 3.79 6.50
N SER A 345 -7.36 4.87 5.72
CA SER A 345 -7.58 6.23 6.21
C SER A 345 -8.76 6.86 5.49
N CYS A 346 -9.67 7.48 6.25
CA CYS A 346 -10.90 8.05 5.73
C CYS A 346 -11.28 9.34 6.49
N SER A 347 -12.28 10.07 6.01
CA SER A 347 -12.78 11.23 6.73
C SER A 347 -13.30 10.85 8.13
N PRO A 348 -13.27 11.76 9.13
CA PRO A 348 -13.58 11.46 10.53
C PRO A 348 -14.90 10.69 10.72
N PHE A 349 -15.97 11.13 10.08
CA PHE A 349 -17.30 10.52 10.22
C PHE A 349 -17.45 9.14 9.55
N ARG A 350 -16.49 8.72 8.72
CA ARG A 350 -16.43 7.37 8.14
C ARG A 350 -15.64 6.38 8.98
N VAL A 351 -14.92 6.83 9.99
CA VAL A 351 -14.10 5.98 10.87
C VAL A 351 -14.92 4.80 11.47
N PRO A 352 -16.12 4.98 12.04
CA PRO A 352 -16.89 3.85 12.55
C PRO A 352 -17.29 2.84 11.47
N ILE A 353 -17.63 3.31 10.26
CA ILE A 353 -17.97 2.45 9.12
C ILE A 353 -16.76 1.62 8.70
N ALA A 354 -15.60 2.25 8.56
CA ALA A 354 -14.36 1.59 8.19
C ALA A 354 -13.92 0.55 9.25
N ARG A 355 -14.08 0.85 10.54
CA ARG A 355 -13.81 -0.11 11.64
C ARG A 355 -14.66 -1.37 11.52
N LEU A 356 -15.96 -1.20 11.25
CA LEU A 356 -16.88 -2.33 11.08
C LEU A 356 -16.54 -3.13 9.81
N ALA A 357 -16.31 -2.46 8.69
CA ALA A 357 -15.94 -3.10 7.43
C ALA A 357 -14.62 -3.88 7.54
N ALA A 358 -13.62 -3.32 8.22
CA ALA A 358 -12.34 -3.99 8.47
C ALA A 358 -12.52 -5.28 9.32
N ALA A 359 -13.39 -5.25 10.33
CA ALA A 359 -13.70 -6.41 11.13
C ALA A 359 -14.43 -7.51 10.33
N GLN A 360 -15.43 -7.12 9.55
CA GLN A 360 -16.14 -8.05 8.66
C GLN A 360 -15.20 -8.69 7.63
N ALA A 361 -14.29 -7.91 7.07
CA ALA A 361 -13.29 -8.40 6.13
C ALA A 361 -12.34 -9.43 6.77
N ALA A 362 -11.86 -9.16 7.97
CA ALA A 362 -10.99 -10.08 8.71
C ALA A 362 -11.70 -11.39 9.03
N ILE A 363 -12.94 -11.35 9.51
CA ILE A 363 -13.76 -12.55 9.83
C ILE A 363 -13.98 -13.39 8.56
N LYS A 364 -14.35 -12.75 7.44
CA LYS A 364 -14.51 -13.45 6.14
C LYS A 364 -13.22 -14.11 5.68
N GLN A 365 -12.10 -13.43 5.82
CA GLN A 365 -10.80 -13.94 5.43
C GLN A 365 -10.37 -15.14 6.28
N GLU A 366 -10.61 -15.11 7.58
CA GLU A 366 -10.34 -16.23 8.48
C GLU A 366 -11.22 -17.44 8.17
N ALA A 367 -12.52 -17.22 7.91
CA ALA A 367 -13.45 -18.28 7.52
C ALA A 367 -13.02 -18.93 6.19
N ALA A 368 -12.62 -18.13 5.20
CA ALA A 368 -12.14 -18.64 3.91
C ALA A 368 -10.83 -19.46 4.05
N LYS A 369 -9.90 -19.01 4.89
CA LYS A 369 -8.66 -19.76 5.20
C LYS A 369 -8.95 -21.09 5.90
N ALA A 370 -9.90 -21.10 6.84
CA ALA A 370 -10.30 -22.32 7.53
C ALA A 370 -10.94 -23.35 6.57
N GLU A 371 -11.76 -22.89 5.63
CA GLU A 371 -12.36 -23.74 4.59
C GLU A 371 -11.31 -24.31 3.64
N GLN A 372 -10.38 -23.47 3.16
CA GLN A 372 -9.27 -23.91 2.32
C GLN A 372 -8.37 -24.94 3.02
N ALA A 373 -8.13 -24.75 4.33
CA ALA A 373 -7.33 -25.69 5.11
C ALA A 373 -8.04 -27.07 5.21
N LYS A 374 -9.36 -27.09 5.43
CA LYS A 374 -10.15 -28.33 5.44
C LYS A 374 -10.10 -29.06 4.11
N THR A 375 -10.35 -28.32 3.01
CA THR A 375 -10.28 -28.90 1.66
C THR A 375 -8.88 -29.47 1.37
N ALA A 376 -7.83 -28.77 1.74
CA ALA A 376 -6.45 -29.25 1.55
C ALA A 376 -6.12 -30.50 2.41
N GLU A 377 -6.71 -30.64 3.59
CA GLU A 377 -6.59 -31.86 4.41
C GLU A 377 -7.37 -33.02 3.81
N GLU A 378 -8.57 -32.79 3.30
CA GLU A 378 -9.38 -33.80 2.59
C GLU A 378 -8.69 -34.28 1.32
N ASP A 379 -8.13 -33.40 0.50
CA ASP A 379 -7.35 -33.75 -0.69
C ASP A 379 -6.10 -34.56 -0.36
N LYS A 380 -5.39 -34.21 0.72
CA LYS A 380 -4.23 -34.99 1.20
C LYS A 380 -4.65 -36.39 1.70
N ALA A 381 -5.78 -36.50 2.37
CA ALA A 381 -6.31 -37.77 2.83
C ALA A 381 -6.72 -38.66 1.65
N ALA A 382 -7.43 -38.09 0.67
CA ALA A 382 -7.80 -38.80 -0.57
C ALA A 382 -6.58 -39.26 -1.37
N SER A 383 -5.57 -38.41 -1.51
CA SER A 383 -4.31 -38.76 -2.16
C SER A 383 -3.55 -39.89 -1.46
N ARG A 384 -3.55 -39.91 -0.12
CA ARG A 384 -2.94 -40.98 0.67
C ARG A 384 -3.69 -42.33 0.49
N GLU A 385 -5.02 -42.25 0.45
CA GLU A 385 -5.84 -43.45 0.24
C GLU A 385 -5.66 -44.04 -1.16
N ALA A 386 -5.64 -43.15 -2.19
CA ALA A 386 -5.33 -43.57 -3.57
C ALA A 386 -3.93 -44.18 -3.71
N ALA A 387 -2.93 -43.60 -3.03
CA ALA A 387 -1.57 -44.15 -3.02
C ALA A 387 -1.48 -45.52 -2.34
N LYS A 388 -2.25 -45.75 -1.25
CA LYS A 388 -2.32 -47.05 -0.59
C LYS A 388 -2.99 -48.12 -1.50
N GLU A 389 -4.06 -47.74 -2.19
CA GLU A 389 -4.75 -48.67 -3.10
C GLU A 389 -3.87 -49.04 -4.30
N ALA A 390 -3.20 -48.05 -4.88
CA ALA A 390 -2.21 -48.30 -5.97
C ALA A 390 -1.04 -49.21 -5.51
N ALA A 391 -0.56 -49.01 -4.28
CA ALA A 391 0.48 -49.85 -3.71
C ALA A 391 0.01 -51.30 -3.48
N LYS A 392 -1.25 -51.53 -3.05
CA LYS A 392 -1.83 -52.86 -2.93
C LYS A 392 -1.97 -53.55 -4.29
N GLU A 393 -2.41 -52.80 -5.30
CA GLU A 393 -2.58 -53.33 -6.65
C GLU A 393 -1.23 -53.69 -7.28
N ALA A 394 -0.22 -52.87 -7.14
CA ALA A 394 1.14 -53.13 -7.55
C ALA A 394 1.76 -54.35 -6.82
N ALA A 395 1.49 -54.49 -5.51
CA ALA A 395 1.95 -55.65 -4.73
C ALA A 395 1.27 -56.94 -5.19
N LYS A 396 -0.01 -56.90 -5.57
CA LYS A 396 -0.75 -58.06 -6.11
C LYS A 396 -0.20 -58.45 -7.48
N GLU A 397 0.00 -57.51 -8.36
CA GLU A 397 0.59 -57.75 -9.69
C GLU A 397 2.01 -58.30 -9.58
N PHE A 398 2.81 -57.76 -8.67
CA PHE A 398 4.16 -58.30 -8.40
C PHE A 398 4.11 -59.77 -7.90
N ALA A 399 3.16 -60.09 -7.02
CA ALA A 399 3.00 -61.43 -6.51
C ALA A 399 2.52 -62.43 -7.59
N GLU A 400 1.65 -62.01 -8.51
CA GLU A 400 1.22 -62.81 -9.68
C GLU A 400 2.39 -63.05 -10.65
N ASN A 401 3.12 -62.00 -11.00
CA ASN A 401 4.31 -62.09 -11.86
C ASN A 401 5.41 -62.98 -11.25
N ALA A 402 5.60 -62.90 -9.93
CA ALA A 402 6.55 -63.76 -9.22
C ALA A 402 6.14 -65.24 -9.24
N LYS A 403 4.84 -65.53 -9.12
CA LYS A 403 4.33 -66.92 -9.28
C LYS A 403 4.54 -67.49 -10.73
N GLU A 404 4.24 -66.61 -11.68
CA GLU A 404 4.43 -66.98 -13.10
C GLU A 404 5.91 -67.28 -13.42
N ALA A 405 6.80 -66.42 -12.96
CA ALA A 405 8.25 -66.62 -13.09
C ALA A 405 8.74 -67.85 -12.35
N ALA A 406 8.20 -68.17 -11.18
CA ALA A 406 8.54 -69.42 -10.46
C ALA A 406 8.05 -70.67 -11.19
N GLN A 407 6.86 -70.56 -11.80
CA GLN A 407 6.34 -71.68 -12.62
C GLN A 407 7.20 -71.92 -13.86
N VAL A 408 7.57 -70.88 -14.57
CA VAL A 408 8.48 -70.95 -15.73
C VAL A 408 9.83 -71.56 -15.34
N ALA A 409 10.38 -71.16 -14.22
CA ALA A 409 11.63 -71.69 -13.70
C ALA A 409 11.52 -73.23 -13.36
N ALA A 410 10.39 -73.61 -12.74
CA ALA A 410 10.12 -75.00 -12.44
C ALA A 410 9.97 -75.85 -13.71
N ASP A 411 9.30 -75.33 -14.73
CA ASP A 411 9.10 -75.97 -16.00
C ASP A 411 10.45 -76.14 -16.73
N VAL A 412 11.29 -75.11 -16.75
CA VAL A 412 12.65 -75.15 -17.32
C VAL A 412 13.52 -76.21 -16.58
N LEU A 413 13.48 -76.20 -15.24
CA LEU A 413 14.22 -77.21 -14.47
C LEU A 413 13.74 -78.61 -14.74
N THR A 414 12.42 -78.81 -14.94
CA THR A 414 11.85 -80.11 -15.29
C THR A 414 12.29 -80.55 -16.67
N ASP A 415 12.34 -79.69 -17.64
CA ASP A 415 12.79 -80.00 -19.00
C ASP A 415 14.30 -80.27 -19.08
N VAL A 416 15.10 -79.51 -18.31
CA VAL A 416 16.55 -79.77 -18.16
C VAL A 416 16.77 -81.15 -17.50
N ALA A 417 15.99 -81.49 -16.47
CA ALA A 417 16.08 -82.85 -15.86
C ALA A 417 15.71 -83.96 -16.82
N LYS A 418 14.63 -83.81 -17.63
CA LYS A 418 14.23 -84.74 -18.67
C LYS A 418 15.31 -84.89 -19.75
N ALA A 419 15.90 -83.76 -20.19
CA ALA A 419 16.99 -83.76 -21.16
C ALA A 419 18.25 -84.46 -20.62
N GLY A 420 18.59 -84.21 -19.37
CA GLY A 420 19.69 -84.88 -18.65
C GLY A 420 19.48 -86.38 -18.52
N ILE A 421 18.25 -86.83 -18.22
CA ILE A 421 17.88 -88.24 -18.16
C ILE A 421 17.92 -88.92 -19.59
N ALA A 422 17.46 -88.17 -20.59
CA ALA A 422 17.53 -88.65 -21.98
C ALA A 422 18.97 -88.72 -22.45
N GLY A 423 19.81 -87.73 -22.14
CA GLY A 423 21.26 -87.81 -22.47
C GLY A 423 21.99 -88.94 -21.76
N ALA A 424 21.69 -89.15 -20.48
CA ALA A 424 22.25 -90.25 -19.70
C ALA A 424 21.82 -91.64 -20.27
N LYS A 425 20.54 -91.79 -20.69
CA LYS A 425 20.06 -93.00 -21.33
C LYS A 425 20.70 -93.21 -22.70
N ALA A 426 20.90 -92.20 -23.51
CA ALA A 426 21.59 -92.29 -24.79
C ALA A 426 23.07 -92.64 -24.61
N GLY A 427 23.78 -91.99 -23.64
CA GLY A 427 25.14 -92.29 -23.31
C GLY A 427 25.33 -93.74 -22.79
N PHE A 428 24.37 -94.26 -22.02
CA PHE A 428 24.37 -95.65 -21.52
C PHE A 428 24.11 -96.65 -22.63
N ALA A 429 23.25 -96.34 -23.58
CA ALA A 429 23.00 -97.16 -24.77
C ALA A 429 24.21 -97.19 -25.68
N GLU A 430 24.89 -96.07 -25.91
CA GLU A 430 26.12 -95.96 -26.67
C GLU A 430 27.28 -96.73 -26.01
N ALA A 431 27.46 -96.59 -24.72
CA ALA A 431 28.46 -97.37 -23.96
C ALA A 431 28.18 -98.88 -23.97
N LYS A 432 26.93 -99.28 -23.89
CA LYS A 432 26.53 -100.68 -24.01
C LYS A 432 26.85 -101.27 -25.41
N LYS A 433 26.59 -100.54 -26.45
CA LYS A 433 26.89 -100.86 -27.80
C LYS A 433 28.40 -101.05 -28.06
N VAL A 434 29.21 -100.08 -27.57
CA VAL A 434 30.69 -100.23 -27.64
C VAL A 434 31.20 -101.36 -26.81
N PHE A 435 30.64 -101.68 -25.65
CA PHE A 435 31.03 -102.83 -24.84
C PHE A 435 30.71 -104.20 -25.55
N GLU A 436 29.54 -104.29 -26.20
CA GLU A 436 29.15 -105.49 -26.95
C GLU A 436 30.05 -105.67 -28.19
N GLU A 437 30.41 -104.61 -28.91
CA GLU A 437 31.34 -104.69 -30.06
C GLU A 437 32.78 -105.01 -29.65
N THR A 438 33.20 -104.65 -28.48
CA THR A 438 34.57 -104.96 -27.97
C THR A 438 34.68 -106.41 -27.47
N ARG A 439 33.56 -106.98 -27.05
CA ARG A 439 33.53 -108.38 -26.54
C ARG A 439 33.46 -109.42 -27.67
N ASN A 440 33.14 -109.04 -28.90
CA ASN A 440 33.04 -109.93 -30.06
C ASN A 440 34.27 -109.81 -30.99
N LYS A 441 35.37 -109.14 -30.51
CA LYS A 441 36.72 -109.20 -31.05
C LYS A 441 37.62 -110.02 -30.10
#